data_c768b82c8ba5866e6786229531245489
#
_entry.id   c768b82c8ba5866e6786229531245489
#
_cell.length_a   1.000
_cell.length_b   1.000
_cell.length_c   1.000
_cell.angle_alpha   90.00
_cell.angle_beta   90.00
_cell.angle_gamma   90.00
#
_symmetry.space_group_name_H-M   'P 1'
#
loop_
_entity.id
_entity.type
_entity.pdbx_description
1 polymer ?
#
loop_
_entity_poly.entity_id
_entity_poly.type
_entity_poly.pdbx_seq_one_letter_code
_entity_poly.pdbx_strand_id
1 'polypeptide(L)'
;MYIVRSKPSDADFKALEKYGIREVLNLRNRHSDDDEAAGTKIKLYRLKMKAHSVSEDQLINALRIIKNRKGPIVFHCHHGSDRTGAVCAMYRIVFQGVSKQKAIQEMTEGGFGFHRIYKNIIRTIEKADIERIKREVLQ
;
A
#
# COMPACT_ATOMS: atom_id res chain seq x y z
N MET A 1 1.15 6.74 -9.55
CA MET A 1 0.87 5.66 -8.58
C MET A 1 -0.63 5.48 -8.47
N TYR A 2 -1.07 4.23 -8.37
CA TYR A 2 -2.49 3.90 -8.31
C TYR A 2 -2.78 2.97 -7.15
N ILE A 3 -4.00 3.04 -6.61
CA ILE A 3 -4.44 2.22 -5.49
C ILE A 3 -5.62 1.37 -5.94
N VAL A 4 -5.58 0.08 -5.60
CA VAL A 4 -6.68 -0.85 -5.88
C VAL A 4 -7.30 -1.33 -4.57
N ARG A 5 -8.63 -1.25 -4.48
CA ARG A 5 -9.35 -1.58 -3.24
C ARG A 5 -9.55 -3.08 -3.02
N SER A 6 -9.64 -3.85 -4.09
CA SER A 6 -9.79 -5.30 -3.98
C SER A 6 -8.68 -5.99 -4.75
N LYS A 7 -8.49 -7.28 -4.51
CA LYS A 7 -7.47 -8.04 -5.22
C LYS A 7 -7.79 -8.07 -6.72
N PRO A 8 -6.82 -7.81 -7.61
CA PRO A 8 -7.04 -7.91 -9.04
C PRO A 8 -7.24 -9.37 -9.48
N SER A 9 -8.17 -9.58 -10.40
CA SER A 9 -8.35 -10.88 -11.08
C SER A 9 -7.40 -11.00 -12.27
N ASP A 10 -7.42 -12.16 -12.95
CA ASP A 10 -6.65 -12.36 -14.20
C ASP A 10 -7.00 -11.29 -15.24
N ALA A 11 -8.29 -11.02 -15.42
CA ALA A 11 -8.75 -10.01 -16.37
C ALA A 11 -8.28 -8.61 -15.96
N ASP A 12 -8.27 -8.33 -14.66
CA ASP A 12 -7.79 -7.06 -14.12
C ASP A 12 -6.29 -6.88 -14.38
N PHE A 13 -5.48 -7.92 -14.22
CA PHE A 13 -4.04 -7.85 -14.50
C PHE A 13 -3.77 -7.56 -15.97
N LYS A 14 -4.51 -8.19 -16.88
CA LYS A 14 -4.39 -7.90 -18.31
C LYS A 14 -4.79 -6.46 -18.62
N ALA A 15 -5.86 -5.97 -18.00
CA ALA A 15 -6.31 -4.60 -18.16
C ALA A 15 -5.29 -3.61 -17.58
N LEU A 16 -4.71 -3.91 -16.43
CA LEU A 16 -3.67 -3.07 -15.81
C LEU A 16 -2.45 -2.96 -16.72
N GLU A 17 -1.99 -4.08 -17.28
CA GLU A 17 -0.85 -4.08 -18.19
C GLU A 17 -1.15 -3.24 -19.43
N LYS A 18 -2.33 -3.40 -20.01
CA LYS A 18 -2.76 -2.64 -21.18
C LYS A 18 -2.85 -1.15 -20.88
N TYR A 19 -3.24 -0.80 -19.65
CA TYR A 19 -3.33 0.59 -19.19
C TYR A 19 -1.95 1.21 -18.96
N GLY A 20 -0.90 0.41 -18.85
CA GLY A 20 0.47 0.89 -18.66
C GLY A 20 1.06 0.62 -17.28
N ILE A 21 0.37 -0.13 -16.44
CA ILE A 21 0.90 -0.50 -15.12
C ILE A 21 2.05 -1.48 -15.30
N ARG A 22 3.17 -1.21 -14.63
CA ARG A 22 4.41 -1.99 -14.74
C ARG A 22 4.67 -2.86 -13.53
N GLU A 23 4.18 -2.46 -12.36
CA GLU A 23 4.49 -3.12 -11.10
C GLU A 23 3.25 -3.22 -10.23
N VAL A 24 3.13 -4.31 -9.46
CA VAL A 24 2.05 -4.51 -8.50
C VAL A 24 2.64 -4.97 -7.17
N LEU A 25 2.28 -4.29 -6.09
CA LEU A 25 2.66 -4.62 -4.73
C LEU A 25 1.47 -5.24 -4.00
N ASN A 26 1.60 -6.51 -3.65
CA ASN A 26 0.60 -7.26 -2.90
C ASN A 26 0.93 -7.20 -1.41
N LEU A 27 0.02 -6.66 -0.61
CA LEU A 27 0.19 -6.53 0.84
C LEU A 27 -0.50 -7.66 1.61
N ARG A 28 -1.08 -8.63 0.91
CA ARG A 28 -1.79 -9.74 1.55
C ARG A 28 -0.84 -10.70 2.23
N ASN A 29 -1.25 -11.21 3.40
CA ASN A 29 -0.44 -12.14 4.16
C ASN A 29 -0.38 -13.55 3.55
N ARG A 30 -1.46 -14.02 2.92
CA ARG A 30 -1.60 -15.43 2.52
C ARG A 30 -1.65 -15.71 1.02
N HIS A 31 -1.97 -14.73 0.18
CA HIS A 31 -2.19 -14.98 -1.25
C HIS A 31 -1.21 -14.20 -2.11
N SER A 32 -0.60 -14.87 -3.08
CA SER A 32 0.23 -14.22 -4.10
C SER A 32 -0.65 -13.79 -5.29
N ASP A 33 -0.05 -13.03 -6.21
CA ASP A 33 -0.67 -12.66 -7.48
C ASP A 33 -0.11 -13.47 -8.66
N ASP A 34 0.69 -14.50 -8.38
CA ASP A 34 1.42 -15.23 -9.43
C ASP A 34 0.48 -15.81 -10.50
N ASP A 35 -0.62 -16.42 -10.06
CA ASP A 35 -1.58 -17.02 -11.00
C ASP A 35 -2.33 -15.96 -11.78
N GLU A 36 -2.80 -14.91 -11.11
CA GLU A 36 -3.59 -13.85 -11.72
C GLU A 36 -2.79 -13.02 -12.73
N ALA A 37 -1.49 -12.85 -12.47
CA ALA A 37 -0.59 -12.10 -13.34
C ALA A 37 0.06 -12.94 -14.42
N ALA A 38 -0.20 -14.25 -14.46
CA ALA A 38 0.38 -15.13 -15.46
C ALA A 38 0.03 -14.64 -16.88
N GLY A 39 1.03 -14.59 -17.76
CA GLY A 39 0.86 -14.08 -19.12
C GLY A 39 1.01 -12.57 -19.25
N THR A 40 1.24 -11.85 -18.15
CA THR A 40 1.59 -10.42 -18.17
C THR A 40 3.07 -10.24 -17.87
N LYS A 41 3.62 -9.08 -18.23
CA LYS A 41 5.00 -8.69 -17.93
C LYS A 41 5.07 -7.82 -16.68
N ILE A 42 4.00 -7.75 -15.90
CA ILE A 42 3.96 -6.96 -14.67
C ILE A 42 4.91 -7.57 -13.64
N LYS A 43 5.75 -6.74 -13.06
CA LYS A 43 6.65 -7.16 -11.97
C LYS A 43 5.85 -7.20 -10.67
N LEU A 44 5.95 -8.32 -9.97
CA LEU A 44 5.21 -8.55 -8.73
C LEU A 44 6.13 -8.37 -7.53
N TYR A 45 5.65 -7.62 -6.55
CA TYR A 45 6.24 -7.52 -5.22
C TYR A 45 5.25 -8.01 -4.21
N ARG A 46 5.74 -8.57 -3.12
CA ARG A 46 4.90 -9.02 -2.03
C ARG A 46 5.51 -8.67 -0.68
N LEU A 47 4.73 -7.96 0.14
CA LEU A 47 5.06 -7.70 1.54
C LEU A 47 3.92 -8.25 2.37
N LYS A 48 4.17 -9.34 3.08
CA LYS A 48 3.15 -10.00 3.89
C LYS A 48 2.83 -9.15 5.10
N MET A 49 1.64 -8.58 5.13
CA MET A 49 1.15 -7.75 6.22
C MET A 49 -0.15 -8.30 6.78
N LYS A 50 -0.27 -8.28 8.09
CA LYS A 50 -1.51 -8.62 8.79
C LYS A 50 -2.19 -7.34 9.24
N ALA A 51 -3.48 -7.19 8.94
CA ALA A 51 -4.21 -5.95 9.28
C ALA A 51 -4.22 -5.66 10.78
N HIS A 52 -4.16 -6.68 11.63
CA HIS A 52 -4.17 -6.50 13.08
C HIS A 52 -2.78 -6.30 13.71
N SER A 53 -1.73 -6.25 12.91
CA SER A 53 -0.36 -6.06 13.42
C SER A 53 0.54 -5.38 12.38
N VAL A 54 0.15 -4.19 11.94
CA VAL A 54 0.93 -3.41 10.97
C VAL A 54 2.02 -2.65 11.71
N SER A 55 3.28 -2.80 11.28
CA SER A 55 4.43 -2.15 11.91
C SER A 55 4.98 -1.02 11.06
N GLU A 56 5.73 -0.14 11.71
CA GLU A 56 6.44 0.96 11.04
C GLU A 56 7.43 0.42 10.00
N ASP A 57 8.16 -0.65 10.32
CA ASP A 57 9.13 -1.24 9.39
C ASP A 57 8.46 -1.80 8.14
N GLN A 58 7.27 -2.40 8.28
CA GLN A 58 6.51 -2.87 7.12
C GLN A 58 6.10 -1.70 6.22
N LEU A 59 5.69 -0.58 6.80
CA LEU A 59 5.34 0.62 6.05
C LEU A 59 6.56 1.19 5.34
N ILE A 60 7.72 1.22 6.00
CA ILE A 60 8.98 1.66 5.39
C ILE A 60 9.30 0.80 4.17
N ASN A 61 9.19 -0.52 4.29
CA ASN A 61 9.49 -1.42 3.18
C ASN A 61 8.55 -1.21 2.00
N ALA A 62 7.26 -1.00 2.27
CA ALA A 62 6.29 -0.70 1.22
C ALA A 62 6.64 0.61 0.50
N LEU A 63 6.99 1.65 1.25
CA LEU A 63 7.35 2.94 0.66
C LEU A 63 8.64 2.86 -0.15
N ARG A 64 9.61 2.04 0.28
CA ARG A 64 10.83 1.83 -0.50
C ARG A 64 10.54 1.22 -1.87
N ILE A 65 9.65 0.23 -1.93
CA ILE A 65 9.23 -0.37 -3.19
C ILE A 65 8.57 0.69 -4.07
N ILE A 66 7.67 1.49 -3.51
CA ILE A 66 6.98 2.55 -4.25
C ILE A 66 7.97 3.59 -4.76
N LYS A 67 8.92 4.02 -3.92
CA LYS A 67 9.93 5.02 -4.32
C LYS A 67 10.81 4.51 -5.46
N ASN A 68 11.21 3.25 -5.40
CA ASN A 68 12.16 2.68 -6.36
C ASN A 68 11.49 2.13 -7.62
N ARG A 69 10.19 2.34 -7.79
CA ARG A 69 9.46 1.84 -8.95
C ARG A 69 10.04 2.37 -10.27
N LYS A 70 9.95 1.54 -11.29
CA LYS A 70 10.41 1.88 -12.65
C LYS A 70 9.30 2.44 -13.54
N GLY A 71 8.06 2.41 -13.06
CA GLY A 71 6.89 2.91 -13.80
C GLY A 71 5.69 2.97 -12.88
N PRO A 72 4.48 3.12 -13.43
CA PRO A 72 3.28 3.16 -12.61
C PRO A 72 3.13 1.87 -11.81
N ILE A 73 2.83 2.00 -10.51
CA ILE A 73 2.67 0.88 -9.59
C ILE A 73 1.26 0.91 -8.97
N VAL A 74 0.69 -0.28 -8.83
CA VAL A 74 -0.55 -0.50 -8.08
C VAL A 74 -0.20 -1.26 -6.81
N PHE A 75 -0.81 -0.89 -5.69
CA PHE A 75 -0.70 -1.71 -4.48
C PHE A 75 -2.09 -2.05 -3.94
N HIS A 76 -2.21 -3.25 -3.39
CA HIS A 76 -3.51 -3.77 -2.92
C HIS A 76 -3.35 -4.71 -1.72
N CYS A 77 -4.46 -4.91 -1.02
CA CYS A 77 -4.58 -5.96 0.00
C CYS A 77 -5.89 -6.71 -0.27
N HIS A 78 -6.48 -7.34 0.74
CA HIS A 78 -7.68 -8.16 0.48
C HIS A 78 -8.89 -7.31 0.06
N HIS A 79 -9.21 -6.27 0.84
CA HIS A 79 -10.35 -5.38 0.54
C HIS A 79 -9.94 -3.99 0.06
N GLY A 80 -8.63 -3.70 0.05
CA GLY A 80 -8.12 -2.38 -0.34
C GLY A 80 -8.40 -1.28 0.67
N SER A 81 -8.76 -1.62 1.91
CA SER A 81 -9.18 -0.66 2.92
C SER A 81 -8.14 -0.43 4.02
N ASP A 82 -7.69 -1.50 4.65
CA ASP A 82 -6.92 -1.38 5.89
C ASP A 82 -5.41 -1.28 5.64
N ARG A 83 -4.79 -2.36 5.14
CA ARG A 83 -3.35 -2.38 4.88
C ARG A 83 -2.98 -1.41 3.76
N THR A 84 -3.77 -1.39 2.69
CA THR A 84 -3.60 -0.44 1.60
C THR A 84 -3.79 0.99 2.09
N GLY A 85 -4.80 1.21 2.95
CA GLY A 85 -5.05 2.51 3.56
C GLY A 85 -3.88 2.99 4.40
N ALA A 86 -3.25 2.09 5.18
CA ALA A 86 -2.08 2.41 5.99
C ALA A 86 -0.90 2.87 5.12
N VAL A 87 -0.62 2.15 4.05
CA VAL A 87 0.46 2.51 3.10
C VAL A 87 0.14 3.84 2.43
N CYS A 88 -1.10 4.04 2.01
CA CYS A 88 -1.53 5.29 1.39
C CYS A 88 -1.37 6.48 2.34
N ALA A 89 -1.79 6.33 3.59
CA ALA A 89 -1.66 7.40 4.60
C ALA A 89 -0.18 7.76 4.80
N MET A 90 0.68 6.75 4.94
CA MET A 90 2.11 7.00 5.13
C MET A 90 2.75 7.62 3.88
N TYR A 91 2.33 7.20 2.69
CA TYR A 91 2.78 7.84 1.45
C TYR A 91 2.43 9.32 1.42
N ARG A 92 1.20 9.66 1.80
CA ARG A 92 0.75 11.05 1.85
C ARG A 92 1.61 11.89 2.79
N ILE A 93 1.96 11.31 3.96
CA ILE A 93 2.77 12.01 4.95
C ILE A 93 4.20 12.21 4.44
N VAL A 94 4.83 11.14 3.95
CA VAL A 94 6.27 11.12 3.64
C VAL A 94 6.56 11.82 2.31
N PHE A 95 5.77 11.55 1.27
CA PHE A 95 6.05 12.06 -0.07
C PHE A 95 5.31 13.37 -0.38
N GLN A 96 4.16 13.61 0.26
CA GLN A 96 3.32 14.75 -0.07
C GLN A 96 3.18 15.77 1.08
N GLY A 97 3.86 15.53 2.19
CA GLY A 97 3.90 16.50 3.29
C GLY A 97 2.60 16.70 4.05
N VAL A 98 1.66 15.78 3.93
CA VAL A 98 0.38 15.86 4.65
C VAL A 98 0.62 15.56 6.14
N SER A 99 -0.12 16.23 7.04
CA SER A 99 0.00 15.98 8.47
C SER A 99 -0.52 14.58 8.83
N LYS A 100 -0.03 14.03 9.94
CA LYS A 100 -0.52 12.75 10.45
C LYS A 100 -2.02 12.79 10.67
N GLN A 101 -2.53 13.85 11.28
CA GLN A 101 -3.97 14.01 11.56
C GLN A 101 -4.78 13.94 10.28
N LYS A 102 -4.37 14.66 9.25
CA LYS A 102 -5.09 14.68 7.98
C LYS A 102 -5.02 13.32 7.29
N ALA A 103 -3.85 12.69 7.29
CA ALA A 103 -3.69 11.38 6.66
C ALA A 103 -4.56 10.31 7.35
N ILE A 104 -4.60 10.32 8.68
CA ILE A 104 -5.45 9.41 9.45
C ILE A 104 -6.93 9.68 9.18
N GLN A 105 -7.32 10.96 9.11
CA GLN A 105 -8.68 11.34 8.80
C GLN A 105 -9.09 10.85 7.41
N GLU A 106 -8.24 11.05 6.41
CA GLU A 106 -8.48 10.54 5.05
C GLU A 106 -8.65 9.02 5.05
N MET A 107 -7.78 8.33 5.79
CA MET A 107 -7.81 6.86 5.86
C MET A 107 -9.11 6.37 6.51
N THR A 108 -9.51 6.96 7.63
CA THR A 108 -10.62 6.47 8.45
C THR A 108 -11.98 7.00 8.01
N GLU A 109 -12.04 8.21 7.44
CA GLU A 109 -13.29 8.91 7.14
C GLU A 109 -13.47 9.22 5.65
N GLY A 110 -12.52 8.82 4.81
CA GLY A 110 -12.52 9.15 3.38
C GLY A 110 -13.44 8.28 2.51
N GLY A 111 -14.27 7.44 3.11
CA GLY A 111 -15.19 6.59 2.35
C GLY A 111 -14.55 5.35 1.74
N PHE A 112 -13.37 4.98 2.21
CA PHE A 112 -12.62 3.84 1.66
C PHE A 112 -12.91 2.51 2.37
N GLY A 113 -13.80 2.51 3.36
CA GLY A 113 -14.20 1.29 4.05
C GLY A 113 -13.23 0.81 5.12
N PHE A 114 -12.36 1.70 5.64
CA PHE A 114 -11.44 1.33 6.71
C PHE A 114 -12.20 0.77 7.92
N HIS A 115 -11.72 -0.38 8.43
CA HIS A 115 -12.33 -1.03 9.58
C HIS A 115 -11.71 -0.49 10.88
N ARG A 116 -12.47 0.28 11.62
CA ARG A 116 -11.98 0.93 12.86
C ARG A 116 -11.55 -0.05 13.95
N ILE A 117 -11.88 -1.33 13.82
CA ILE A 117 -11.38 -2.37 14.71
C ILE A 117 -9.84 -2.47 14.67
N TYR A 118 -9.22 -2.08 13.56
CA TYR A 118 -7.76 -2.09 13.42
C TYR A 118 -7.11 -0.84 14.00
N LYS A 119 -7.33 -0.61 15.29
CA LYS A 119 -6.75 0.52 16.01
C LYS A 119 -5.22 0.51 16.01
N ASN A 120 -4.61 -0.67 15.84
CA ASN A 120 -3.16 -0.79 15.74
C ASN A 120 -2.61 0.02 14.58
N ILE A 121 -3.32 0.08 13.44
CA ILE A 121 -2.89 0.84 12.27
C ILE A 121 -2.85 2.33 12.60
N ILE A 122 -3.91 2.84 13.22
CA ILE A 122 -3.97 4.25 13.62
C ILE A 122 -2.83 4.57 14.59
N ARG A 123 -2.61 3.72 15.61
CA ARG A 123 -1.54 3.93 16.59
C ARG A 123 -0.17 3.88 15.95
N THR A 124 0.06 2.96 15.01
CA THR A 124 1.34 2.86 14.31
C THR A 124 1.65 4.16 13.59
N ILE A 125 0.66 4.74 12.90
CA ILE A 125 0.85 6.02 12.21
C ILE A 125 1.07 7.14 13.21
N GLU A 126 0.25 7.21 14.27
CA GLU A 126 0.37 8.25 15.29
C GLU A 126 1.74 8.26 15.96
N LYS A 127 2.30 7.09 16.23
CA LYS A 127 3.60 6.92 16.90
C LYS A 127 4.78 6.91 15.94
N ALA A 128 4.55 6.94 14.64
CA ALA A 128 5.62 6.84 13.65
C ALA A 128 6.59 8.01 13.76
N ASP A 129 7.88 7.69 13.70
CA ASP A 129 8.95 8.68 13.60
C ASP A 129 9.11 9.07 12.13
N ILE A 130 8.43 10.13 11.73
CA ILE A 130 8.38 10.55 10.33
C ILE A 130 9.76 10.95 9.81
N GLU A 131 10.58 11.59 10.61
CA GLU A 131 11.93 11.98 10.19
C GLU A 131 12.80 10.75 9.93
N ARG A 132 12.69 9.72 10.79
CA ARG A 132 13.37 8.44 10.56
C ARG A 132 12.91 7.80 9.27
N ILE A 133 11.58 7.75 9.06
CA ILE A 133 11.00 7.13 7.85
C ILE A 133 11.49 7.86 6.60
N LYS A 134 11.52 9.17 6.61
CA LYS A 134 12.06 9.96 5.49
C LYS A 134 13.52 9.62 5.20
N ARG A 135 14.34 9.50 6.23
CA ARG A 135 15.75 9.11 6.04
C ARG A 135 15.88 7.72 5.41
N GLU A 136 15.06 6.79 5.89
CA GLU A 136 15.09 5.40 5.42
C GLU A 136 14.55 5.22 4.01
N VAL A 137 13.63 6.05 3.59
CA VAL A 137 12.91 5.90 2.31
C VAL A 137 13.46 6.83 1.24
N LEU A 138 13.74 8.09 1.58
CA LEU A 138 14.04 9.12 0.58
C LEU A 138 15.52 9.26 0.24
N GLN A 139 16.38 8.58 0.97
CA GLN A 139 17.83 8.61 0.71
C GLN A 139 18.32 7.40 -0.05
#